data_945db1e23a957face077f725590a50af
#
_entry.id   945db1e23a957face077f725590a50af
#
_cell.length_a   1.000
_cell.length_b   1.000
_cell.length_c   1.000
_cell.angle_alpha   90.00
_cell.angle_beta   90.00
_cell.angle_gamma   90.00
#
_symmetry.space_group_name_H-M   'P 1'
#
loop_
_entity.id
_entity.type
_entity.pdbx_description
1 polymer ?
#
loop_
_entity_poly.entity_id
_entity_poly.type
_entity_poly.pdbx_seq_one_letter_code
_entity_poly.pdbx_strand_id
1 'polypeptide(L)'
;MTIASLIPNELKDLLREIEALGFSLCLVGGTPRDYFLNKTLSYDLDFEIRNLEASVLRSFFKNKKINYTELPYQITRVDFHGFDLEFSTPRIERQIVGNKTHHHFEAELSPTLSYQESFKRRDFTLNAIGVELDMKKNSEVVVDPYGGVKDLKDRVLREISDDFFLDSVRFLRLIRFSMKYDLKISDSIMSRLSEFDLSELSKHHFVAEMMKSKVPGLFINKFNEMVESLKLSIPAEFKIWNGLKFTSENKTKDDLLVSSFLQKEESAKLVSAFFLMPEKRAKDLKSFYDSFMIVKKVSKEELITLSQKSINDLTDPGLLKELKNLEEKKEWQKYFTEPLLVSWSDWESVNVDSFELESTPVKMRSYLRFHKALQKSFKA
;
A
#
# COMPACT_ATOMS: atom_id res chain seq x y z
N MET A 1 5.24 27.80 14.91
CA MET A 1 6.25 26.74 14.79
C MET A 1 6.59 26.60 13.32
N THR A 2 7.86 26.62 12.93
CA THR A 2 8.33 26.53 11.54
C THR A 2 8.84 25.13 11.25
N ILE A 3 8.87 24.69 9.97
CA ILE A 3 9.51 23.42 9.59
C ILE A 3 10.97 23.40 10.05
N ALA A 4 11.70 24.50 9.83
CA ALA A 4 13.08 24.64 10.26
C ALA A 4 13.26 24.38 11.77
N SER A 5 12.27 24.73 12.60
CA SER A 5 12.31 24.48 14.06
C SER A 5 12.11 22.99 14.41
N LEU A 6 11.45 22.21 13.55
CA LEU A 6 11.18 20.79 13.76
C LEU A 6 12.36 19.87 13.34
N ILE A 7 13.28 20.38 12.53
CA ILE A 7 14.45 19.60 12.08
C ILE A 7 15.38 19.37 13.28
N PRO A 8 15.80 18.11 13.58
CA PRO A 8 16.77 17.81 14.64
C PRO A 8 18.13 18.46 14.42
N ASN A 9 18.86 18.70 15.52
CA ASN A 9 20.13 19.44 15.46
C ASN A 9 21.18 18.74 14.59
N GLU A 10 21.28 17.41 14.67
CA GLU A 10 22.21 16.61 13.88
C GLU A 10 21.98 16.79 12.38
N LEU A 11 20.71 16.84 11.95
CA LEU A 11 20.33 17.09 10.58
C LEU A 11 20.54 18.56 10.22
N LYS A 12 20.26 19.51 11.13
CA LYS A 12 20.55 20.93 10.91
C LYS A 12 22.02 21.18 10.61
N ASP A 13 22.92 20.49 11.31
CA ASP A 13 24.35 20.66 11.14
C ASP A 13 24.79 20.16 9.75
N LEU A 14 24.29 19.02 9.29
CA LEU A 14 24.52 18.52 7.93
C LEU A 14 24.00 19.52 6.89
N LEU A 15 22.78 20.00 7.03
CA LEU A 15 22.16 20.95 6.10
C LEU A 15 22.91 22.28 6.06
N ARG A 16 23.42 22.78 7.20
CA ARG A 16 24.27 23.99 7.26
C ARG A 16 25.60 23.80 6.51
N GLU A 17 26.21 22.63 6.62
CA GLU A 17 27.44 22.33 5.88
C GLU A 17 27.17 22.28 4.37
N ILE A 18 26.05 21.68 3.93
CA ILE A 18 25.64 21.67 2.51
C ILE A 18 25.37 23.11 2.03
N GLU A 19 24.64 23.90 2.79
CA GLU A 19 24.38 25.30 2.46
C GLU A 19 25.68 26.13 2.41
N ALA A 20 26.67 25.83 3.26
CA ALA A 20 27.98 26.49 3.23
C ALA A 20 28.79 26.22 1.96
N LEU A 21 28.49 25.15 1.21
CA LEU A 21 29.05 24.92 -0.12
C LEU A 21 28.48 25.88 -1.17
N GLY A 22 27.37 26.53 -0.92
CA GLY A 22 26.69 27.43 -1.83
C GLY A 22 25.35 26.89 -2.37
N PHE A 23 24.86 25.73 -1.89
CA PHE A 23 23.54 25.26 -2.24
C PHE A 23 22.45 26.10 -1.58
N SER A 24 21.34 26.32 -2.31
CA SER A 24 20.06 26.64 -1.73
C SER A 24 19.27 25.35 -1.57
N LEU A 25 18.63 25.16 -0.42
CA LEU A 25 17.90 23.97 -0.03
C LEU A 25 16.41 24.27 0.05
N CYS A 26 15.63 23.68 -0.84
CA CYS A 26 14.18 23.77 -0.80
C CYS A 26 13.59 22.40 -0.46
N LEU A 27 12.97 22.28 0.70
CA LEU A 27 12.18 21.12 1.06
C LEU A 27 10.93 21.05 0.18
N VAL A 28 10.67 19.91 -0.44
CA VAL A 28 9.61 19.73 -1.44
C VAL A 28 8.83 18.43 -1.19
N GLY A 29 7.93 18.08 -2.10
CA GLY A 29 7.24 16.79 -2.06
C GLY A 29 6.13 16.69 -1.02
N GLY A 30 6.10 15.58 -0.28
CA GLY A 30 5.06 15.29 0.70
C GLY A 30 5.18 16.10 1.99
N THR A 31 6.39 16.38 2.42
CA THR A 31 6.66 16.97 3.73
C THR A 31 6.09 18.39 3.90
N PRO A 32 6.24 19.35 2.96
CA PRO A 32 5.58 20.66 3.08
C PRO A 32 4.07 20.53 3.16
N ARG A 33 3.46 19.72 2.28
CA ARG A 33 2.01 19.47 2.30
C ARG A 33 1.54 18.94 3.65
N ASP A 34 2.18 17.88 4.15
CA ASP A 34 1.77 17.22 5.39
C ASP A 34 2.01 18.12 6.61
N TYR A 35 3.06 18.96 6.58
CA TYR A 35 3.26 19.99 7.58
C TYR A 35 2.13 21.04 7.58
N PHE A 36 1.72 21.54 6.42
CA PHE A 36 0.60 22.51 6.36
C PHE A 36 -0.71 21.90 6.82
N LEU A 37 -0.92 20.59 6.61
CA LEU A 37 -2.11 19.85 7.07
C LEU A 37 -2.07 19.56 8.58
N ASN A 38 -0.96 19.00 9.09
CA ASN A 38 -0.91 18.35 10.40
C ASN A 38 0.16 18.91 11.35
N LYS A 39 1.00 19.85 10.90
CA LYS A 39 2.13 20.41 11.66
C LYS A 39 3.18 19.36 12.08
N THR A 40 3.31 18.27 11.33
CA THR A 40 4.28 17.21 11.57
C THR A 40 5.39 17.21 10.54
N LEU A 41 6.61 16.80 10.93
CA LEU A 41 7.73 16.54 10.03
C LEU A 41 7.77 15.05 9.71
N SER A 42 7.96 14.70 8.44
CA SER A 42 8.24 13.32 8.01
C SER A 42 9.68 12.93 8.30
N TYR A 43 9.96 11.61 8.38
CA TYR A 43 11.33 11.08 8.36
C TYR A 43 11.87 10.94 6.93
N ASP A 44 11.02 11.08 5.93
CA ASP A 44 11.31 11.05 4.50
C ASP A 44 11.28 12.49 3.99
N LEU A 45 12.46 13.03 3.64
CA LEU A 45 12.65 14.44 3.33
C LEU A 45 13.22 14.60 1.93
N ASP A 46 12.42 15.16 1.03
CA ASP A 46 12.81 15.51 -0.33
C ASP A 46 13.32 16.94 -0.40
N PHE A 47 14.57 17.12 -0.82
CA PHE A 47 15.16 18.41 -1.07
C PHE A 47 15.37 18.66 -2.57
N GLU A 48 14.97 19.82 -3.05
CA GLU A 48 15.45 20.34 -4.32
C GLU A 48 16.66 21.25 -4.05
N ILE A 49 17.84 20.84 -4.57
CA ILE A 49 19.12 21.57 -4.40
C ILE A 49 19.35 22.47 -5.60
N ARG A 50 19.73 23.73 -5.34
CA ARG A 50 19.91 24.76 -6.36
C ARG A 50 21.30 25.39 -6.30
N ASN A 51 21.61 26.16 -7.33
CA ASN A 51 22.84 26.94 -7.53
C ASN A 51 24.07 26.13 -7.93
N LEU A 52 24.19 24.87 -7.54
CA LEU A 52 25.33 24.01 -7.84
C LEU A 52 24.88 22.64 -8.40
N GLU A 53 25.76 22.00 -9.12
CA GLU A 53 25.55 20.66 -9.65
C GLU A 53 25.56 19.58 -8.55
N ALA A 54 24.74 18.55 -8.70
CA ALA A 54 24.64 17.43 -7.74
C ALA A 54 25.99 16.70 -7.51
N SER A 55 26.93 16.75 -8.46
CA SER A 55 28.29 16.21 -8.34
C SER A 55 29.08 16.85 -7.20
N VAL A 56 28.83 18.13 -6.90
CA VAL A 56 29.46 18.84 -5.77
C VAL A 56 28.98 18.25 -4.46
N LEU A 57 27.68 18.02 -4.34
CA LEU A 57 27.08 17.39 -3.14
C LEU A 57 27.60 15.96 -2.93
N ARG A 58 27.69 15.15 -3.99
CA ARG A 58 28.25 13.79 -3.92
C ARG A 58 29.70 13.79 -3.49
N SER A 59 30.50 14.73 -3.99
CA SER A 59 31.89 14.91 -3.56
C SER A 59 32.00 15.27 -2.09
N PHE A 60 31.09 16.10 -1.58
CA PHE A 60 31.00 16.42 -0.16
C PHE A 60 30.69 15.18 0.68
N PHE A 61 29.68 14.39 0.33
CA PHE A 61 29.35 13.16 1.05
C PHE A 61 30.51 12.16 1.05
N LYS A 62 31.17 11.99 -0.10
CA LYS A 62 32.36 11.13 -0.21
C LYS A 62 33.47 11.58 0.73
N ASN A 63 33.78 12.87 0.78
CA ASN A 63 34.83 13.44 1.65
C ASN A 63 34.48 13.27 3.14
N LYS A 64 33.19 13.38 3.50
CA LYS A 64 32.67 13.17 4.86
C LYS A 64 32.50 11.69 5.20
N LYS A 65 32.74 10.76 4.28
CA LYS A 65 32.48 9.31 4.44
C LYS A 65 31.02 8.99 4.78
N ILE A 66 30.10 9.80 4.26
CA ILE A 66 28.65 9.55 4.33
C ILE A 66 28.27 8.71 3.12
N ASN A 67 27.67 7.54 3.36
CA ASN A 67 27.21 6.66 2.30
C ASN A 67 26.00 7.28 1.59
N TYR A 68 25.99 7.22 0.27
CA TYR A 68 24.89 7.68 -0.56
C TYR A 68 24.62 6.73 -1.71
N THR A 69 23.41 6.79 -2.26
CA THR A 69 23.01 6.07 -3.47
C THR A 69 22.62 7.08 -4.54
N GLU A 70 23.11 6.86 -5.76
CA GLU A 70 22.64 7.61 -6.92
C GLU A 70 21.41 6.92 -7.51
N LEU A 71 20.35 7.70 -7.66
CA LEU A 71 19.11 7.29 -8.33
C LEU A 71 19.02 7.98 -9.72
N PRO A 72 18.10 7.53 -10.60
CA PRO A 72 17.86 8.19 -11.88
C PRO A 72 17.64 9.71 -11.72
N TYR A 73 17.89 10.47 -12.78
CA TYR A 73 17.78 11.94 -12.79
C TYR A 73 18.70 12.65 -11.79
N GLN A 74 19.86 12.07 -11.50
CA GLN A 74 20.88 12.62 -10.59
C GLN A 74 20.39 12.83 -9.16
N ILE A 75 19.36 12.13 -8.70
CA ILE A 75 18.92 12.17 -7.32
C ILE A 75 19.97 11.48 -6.45
N THR A 76 20.34 12.13 -5.35
CA THR A 76 21.27 11.59 -4.35
C THR A 76 20.49 11.26 -3.09
N ARG A 77 20.45 9.98 -2.72
CA ARG A 77 19.74 9.47 -1.52
C ARG A 77 20.71 9.13 -0.41
N VAL A 78 20.40 9.56 0.79
CA VAL A 78 21.21 9.36 2.01
C VAL A 78 20.32 8.95 3.16
N ASP A 79 20.68 7.85 3.85
CA ASP A 79 20.13 7.56 5.19
C ASP A 79 21.01 8.29 6.21
N PHE A 80 20.42 9.20 6.97
CA PHE A 80 21.14 10.00 7.95
C PHE A 80 20.37 10.08 9.26
N HIS A 81 20.88 9.41 10.30
CA HIS A 81 20.27 9.35 11.63
C HIS A 81 18.79 8.93 11.61
N GLY A 82 18.42 7.98 10.73
CA GLY A 82 17.06 7.50 10.59
C GLY A 82 16.14 8.37 9.75
N PHE A 83 16.69 9.44 9.13
CA PHE A 83 16.03 10.21 8.09
C PHE A 83 16.45 9.68 6.72
N ASP A 84 15.48 9.46 5.85
CA ASP A 84 15.70 9.19 4.44
C ASP A 84 15.70 10.54 3.69
N LEU A 85 16.87 10.94 3.21
CA LEU A 85 17.06 12.24 2.57
C LEU A 85 17.25 12.03 1.07
N GLU A 86 16.42 12.65 0.25
CA GLU A 86 16.60 12.71 -1.20
C GLU A 86 16.94 14.13 -1.65
N PHE A 87 18.06 14.28 -2.35
CA PHE A 87 18.50 15.55 -2.92
C PHE A 87 18.40 15.48 -4.44
N SER A 88 17.52 16.29 -5.02
CA SER A 88 17.25 16.33 -6.46
C SER A 88 17.62 17.69 -7.07
N THR A 89 18.19 17.69 -8.28
CA THR A 89 18.34 18.90 -9.10
C THR A 89 16.99 19.28 -9.71
N PRO A 90 16.63 20.57 -9.73
CA PRO A 90 15.46 21.05 -10.47
C PRO A 90 15.47 20.56 -11.90
N ARG A 91 14.30 20.16 -12.42
CA ARG A 91 14.20 19.67 -13.79
C ARG A 91 12.89 20.04 -14.46
N ILE A 92 12.92 20.12 -15.77
CA ILE A 92 11.76 20.15 -16.65
C ILE A 92 11.61 18.77 -17.26
N GLU A 93 10.40 18.25 -17.35
CA GLU A 93 10.07 17.00 -18.03
C GLU A 93 9.30 17.35 -19.30
N ARG A 94 9.79 16.90 -20.46
CA ARG A 94 9.15 17.09 -21.77
C ARG A 94 8.72 15.75 -22.31
N GLN A 95 7.45 15.64 -22.72
CA GLN A 95 6.96 14.44 -23.38
C GLN A 95 7.61 14.30 -24.76
N ILE A 96 8.12 13.11 -25.08
CA ILE A 96 8.65 12.82 -26.42
C ILE A 96 7.46 12.66 -27.37
N VAL A 97 7.42 13.48 -28.41
CA VAL A 97 6.35 13.48 -29.41
C VAL A 97 6.28 12.12 -30.10
N GLY A 98 5.08 11.52 -30.13
CA GLY A 98 4.81 10.25 -30.83
C GLY A 98 4.69 9.02 -29.93
N ASN A 99 4.89 9.13 -28.63
CA ASN A 99 4.78 8.01 -27.71
C ASN A 99 3.83 8.36 -26.54
N LYS A 100 2.72 7.64 -26.41
CA LYS A 100 1.68 7.88 -25.37
C LYS A 100 1.94 7.13 -24.06
N THR A 101 3.10 6.49 -23.91
CA THR A 101 3.40 5.71 -22.70
C THR A 101 4.16 6.51 -21.66
N HIS A 102 3.92 6.23 -20.35
CA HIS A 102 4.50 6.91 -19.19
C HIS A 102 6.03 6.95 -19.11
N HIS A 103 6.74 6.24 -19.98
CA HIS A 103 8.19 6.02 -19.89
C HIS A 103 9.01 6.91 -20.82
N HIS A 104 8.41 7.87 -21.53
CA HIS A 104 9.12 8.64 -22.56
C HIS A 104 9.05 10.14 -22.29
N PHE A 105 9.58 10.53 -21.14
CA PHE A 105 9.89 11.93 -20.84
C PHE A 105 11.40 12.13 -20.91
N GLU A 106 11.83 13.16 -21.61
CA GLU A 106 13.18 13.69 -21.49
C GLU A 106 13.22 14.68 -20.33
N ALA A 107 14.16 14.48 -19.41
CA ALA A 107 14.38 15.37 -18.29
C ALA A 107 15.56 16.29 -18.59
N GLU A 108 15.32 17.58 -18.59
CA GLU A 108 16.35 18.62 -18.64
C GLU A 108 16.57 19.13 -17.20
N LEU A 109 17.78 18.82 -16.67
CA LEU A 109 18.15 19.22 -15.32
C LEU A 109 18.90 20.54 -15.36
N SER A 110 18.55 21.48 -14.49
CA SER A 110 19.32 22.70 -14.30
C SER A 110 19.17 23.24 -12.87
N PRO A 111 20.26 23.51 -12.14
CA PRO A 111 20.22 24.02 -10.78
C PRO A 111 19.71 25.50 -10.71
N THR A 112 19.52 26.15 -11.86
CA THR A 112 19.09 27.55 -11.96
C THR A 112 17.64 27.75 -12.41
N LEU A 113 16.89 26.66 -12.65
CA LEU A 113 15.46 26.75 -12.99
C LEU A 113 14.68 27.50 -11.91
N SER A 114 13.72 28.32 -12.32
CA SER A 114 12.77 28.92 -11.38
C SER A 114 11.92 27.85 -10.71
N TYR A 115 11.34 28.17 -9.55
CA TYR A 115 10.37 27.30 -8.89
C TYR A 115 9.11 27.07 -9.72
N GLN A 116 8.68 28.08 -10.47
CA GLN A 116 7.56 27.97 -11.41
C GLN A 116 7.81 26.88 -12.45
N GLU A 117 9.01 26.85 -13.04
CA GLU A 117 9.37 25.86 -14.06
C GLU A 117 9.53 24.47 -13.48
N SER A 118 10.31 24.30 -12.39
CA SER A 118 10.61 22.99 -11.81
C SER A 118 9.38 22.32 -11.17
N PHE A 119 8.42 23.11 -10.65
CA PHE A 119 7.21 22.57 -10.02
C PHE A 119 6.09 22.30 -11.03
N LYS A 120 6.14 22.85 -12.25
CA LYS A 120 5.13 22.64 -13.29
C LYS A 120 4.90 21.16 -13.63
N ARG A 121 5.93 20.33 -13.55
CA ARG A 121 5.87 18.88 -13.82
C ARG A 121 5.09 18.08 -12.77
N ARG A 122 4.80 18.66 -11.60
CA ARG A 122 4.06 17.98 -10.52
C ARG A 122 2.59 17.81 -10.88
N ASP A 123 1.93 16.92 -10.17
CA ASP A 123 0.52 16.56 -10.42
C ASP A 123 -0.46 17.63 -9.88
N PHE A 124 -0.38 17.90 -8.57
CA PHE A 124 -1.32 18.77 -7.88
C PHE A 124 -0.64 20.01 -7.27
N THR A 125 -1.38 21.11 -7.18
CA THR A 125 -0.92 22.34 -6.54
C THR A 125 -0.42 22.10 -5.12
N LEU A 126 -1.12 21.26 -4.35
CA LEU A 126 -0.74 20.90 -2.99
C LEU A 126 0.58 20.08 -2.88
N ASN A 127 1.02 19.46 -3.96
CA ASN A 127 2.32 18.80 -4.05
C ASN A 127 3.42 19.70 -4.65
N ALA A 128 3.04 20.91 -5.08
CA ALA A 128 3.93 21.95 -5.62
C ALA A 128 4.19 23.06 -4.61
N ILE A 129 4.12 22.76 -3.33
CA ILE A 129 4.54 23.60 -2.23
C ILE A 129 5.98 23.24 -1.90
N GLY A 130 6.83 24.26 -1.78
CA GLY A 130 8.18 24.14 -1.28
C GLY A 130 8.39 24.98 -0.02
N VAL A 131 9.43 24.69 0.73
CA VAL A 131 9.91 25.49 1.84
C VAL A 131 11.42 25.67 1.68
N GLU A 132 11.84 26.83 1.27
CA GLU A 132 13.25 27.17 1.19
C GLU A 132 13.79 27.45 2.59
N LEU A 133 14.85 26.75 2.95
CA LEU A 133 15.45 26.80 4.28
C LEU A 133 16.68 27.71 4.26
N ASP A 134 16.82 28.58 5.26
CA ASP A 134 18.08 29.27 5.60
C ASP A 134 18.53 28.74 6.97
N MET A 135 19.38 27.72 6.92
CA MET A 135 19.85 27.01 8.11
C MET A 135 20.78 27.86 8.99
N LYS A 136 21.43 28.90 8.38
CA LYS A 136 22.28 29.84 9.13
C LYS A 136 21.45 30.77 10.00
N LYS A 137 20.33 31.27 9.45
CA LYS A 137 19.42 32.13 10.19
C LYS A 137 18.33 31.38 10.94
N ASN A 138 18.25 30.08 10.76
CA ASN A 138 17.16 29.24 11.25
C ASN A 138 15.78 29.79 10.85
N SER A 139 15.67 30.19 9.59
CA SER A 139 14.47 30.78 8.99
C SER A 139 14.05 30.02 7.73
N GLU A 140 12.85 30.28 7.28
CA GLU A 140 12.27 29.61 6.11
C GLU A 140 11.40 30.55 5.29
N VAL A 141 11.30 30.28 4.00
CA VAL A 141 10.40 30.98 3.06
C VAL A 141 9.52 29.94 2.36
N VAL A 142 8.22 30.16 2.41
CA VAL A 142 7.26 29.30 1.68
C VAL A 142 7.30 29.64 0.21
N VAL A 143 7.51 28.64 -0.63
CA VAL A 143 7.51 28.71 -2.09
C VAL A 143 6.26 28.04 -2.60
N ASP A 144 5.30 28.82 -3.08
CA ASP A 144 3.98 28.32 -3.51
C ASP A 144 3.55 28.97 -4.84
N PRO A 145 4.24 28.65 -5.96
CA PRO A 145 3.96 29.31 -7.24
C PRO A 145 2.59 28.96 -7.85
N TYR A 146 1.92 27.93 -7.35
CA TYR A 146 0.66 27.44 -7.87
C TYR A 146 -0.53 27.54 -6.89
N GLY A 147 -0.34 28.17 -5.72
CA GLY A 147 -1.40 28.38 -4.74
C GLY A 147 -1.82 27.14 -3.96
N GLY A 148 -0.92 26.17 -3.82
CA GLY A 148 -1.20 24.91 -3.15
C GLY A 148 -1.56 25.05 -1.67
N VAL A 149 -0.99 26.03 -0.96
CA VAL A 149 -1.33 26.32 0.44
C VAL A 149 -2.79 26.77 0.57
N LYS A 150 -3.28 27.58 -0.38
CA LYS A 150 -4.68 27.97 -0.43
C LYS A 150 -5.58 26.77 -0.71
N ASP A 151 -5.24 25.96 -1.72
CA ASP A 151 -6.02 24.78 -2.08
C ASP A 151 -6.07 23.77 -0.93
N LEU A 152 -4.99 23.58 -0.16
CA LEU A 152 -5.00 22.78 1.07
C LEU A 152 -5.98 23.32 2.12
N LYS A 153 -5.98 24.62 2.34
CA LYS A 153 -6.89 25.29 3.30
C LYS A 153 -8.35 25.14 2.86
N ASP A 154 -8.61 25.30 1.57
CA ASP A 154 -9.94 25.21 0.98
C ASP A 154 -10.36 23.73 0.75
N ARG A 155 -9.47 22.75 1.05
CA ARG A 155 -9.66 21.32 0.85
C ARG A 155 -9.99 20.96 -0.61
N VAL A 156 -9.27 21.57 -1.55
CA VAL A 156 -9.44 21.35 -3.00
C VAL A 156 -8.23 20.64 -3.57
N LEU A 157 -8.47 19.63 -4.39
CA LEU A 157 -7.47 18.93 -5.18
C LEU A 157 -7.50 19.47 -6.60
N ARG A 158 -6.45 20.24 -6.98
CA ARG A 158 -6.34 20.95 -8.25
C ARG A 158 -5.08 20.56 -8.98
N GLU A 159 -5.19 20.42 -10.30
CA GLU A 159 -4.09 20.20 -11.23
C GLU A 159 -3.24 21.48 -11.39
N ILE A 160 -1.98 21.28 -11.84
CA ILE A 160 -1.06 22.40 -12.10
C ILE A 160 -1.13 22.85 -13.56
N SER A 161 -1.28 21.92 -14.50
CA SER A 161 -1.25 22.19 -15.95
C SER A 161 -2.07 21.16 -16.71
N ASP A 162 -2.30 21.42 -17.99
CA ASP A 162 -2.98 20.49 -18.91
C ASP A 162 -2.26 19.16 -19.08
N ASP A 163 -0.94 19.12 -18.89
CA ASP A 163 -0.16 17.87 -18.89
C ASP A 163 -0.62 16.86 -17.82
N PHE A 164 -1.46 17.31 -16.89
CA PHE A 164 -2.07 16.45 -15.86
C PHE A 164 -2.83 15.27 -16.48
N PHE A 165 -3.58 15.51 -17.55
CA PHE A 165 -4.44 14.50 -18.17
C PHE A 165 -3.69 13.53 -19.09
N LEU A 166 -2.41 13.82 -19.39
CA LEU A 166 -1.58 12.97 -20.26
C LEU A 166 -0.99 11.74 -19.55
N ASP A 167 -1.07 11.69 -18.21
CA ASP A 167 -0.49 10.63 -17.38
C ASP A 167 -1.58 9.83 -16.65
N SER A 168 -1.82 8.58 -17.08
CA SER A 168 -2.83 7.69 -16.47
C SER A 168 -2.56 7.41 -14.99
N VAL A 169 -1.30 7.51 -14.52
CA VAL A 169 -0.98 7.34 -13.10
C VAL A 169 -1.56 8.51 -12.29
N ARG A 170 -1.65 9.71 -12.86
CA ARG A 170 -2.28 10.86 -12.19
C ARG A 170 -3.77 10.66 -11.95
N PHE A 171 -4.46 9.87 -12.79
CA PHE A 171 -5.84 9.44 -12.51
C PHE A 171 -5.92 8.60 -11.22
N LEU A 172 -5.01 7.64 -11.05
CA LEU A 172 -4.93 6.84 -9.82
C LEU A 172 -4.59 7.69 -8.60
N ARG A 173 -3.65 8.62 -8.77
CA ARG A 173 -3.26 9.57 -7.72
C ARG A 173 -4.40 10.51 -7.35
N LEU A 174 -5.22 10.94 -8.32
CA LEU A 174 -6.44 11.72 -8.07
C LEU A 174 -7.38 11.00 -7.11
N ILE A 175 -7.68 9.72 -7.38
CA ILE A 175 -8.49 8.87 -6.50
C ILE A 175 -7.85 8.78 -5.11
N ARG A 176 -6.57 8.44 -5.05
CA ARG A 176 -5.86 8.25 -3.78
C ARG A 176 -5.81 9.52 -2.93
N PHE A 177 -5.48 10.66 -3.54
CA PHE A 177 -5.34 11.94 -2.81
C PHE A 177 -6.70 12.46 -2.34
N SER A 178 -7.75 12.40 -3.19
CA SER A 178 -9.11 12.81 -2.79
C SER A 178 -9.58 12.00 -1.57
N MET A 179 -9.36 10.68 -1.56
CA MET A 179 -9.74 9.81 -0.44
C MET A 179 -8.85 9.96 0.78
N LYS A 180 -7.51 9.99 0.60
CA LYS A 180 -6.55 10.02 1.72
C LYS A 180 -6.69 11.28 2.56
N TYR A 181 -6.89 12.40 1.91
CA TYR A 181 -6.93 13.73 2.55
C TYR A 181 -8.33 14.31 2.61
N ASP A 182 -9.34 13.58 2.14
CA ASP A 182 -10.74 14.02 2.08
C ASP A 182 -10.85 15.40 1.39
N LEU A 183 -10.38 15.46 0.12
CA LEU A 183 -10.33 16.69 -0.69
C LEU A 183 -11.40 16.63 -1.79
N LYS A 184 -12.07 17.76 -2.01
CA LYS A 184 -12.93 17.95 -3.17
C LYS A 184 -12.08 18.09 -4.43
N ILE A 185 -12.37 17.29 -5.45
CA ILE A 185 -11.74 17.46 -6.77
C ILE A 185 -12.23 18.79 -7.37
N SER A 186 -11.33 19.58 -7.95
CA SER A 186 -11.65 20.87 -8.57
C SER A 186 -12.61 20.68 -9.74
N ASP A 187 -13.43 21.69 -10.00
CA ASP A 187 -14.38 21.66 -11.11
C ASP A 187 -13.66 21.62 -12.48
N SER A 188 -12.42 22.16 -12.55
CA SER A 188 -11.56 22.06 -13.75
C SER A 188 -11.15 20.62 -14.04
N ILE A 189 -10.73 19.84 -13.03
CA ILE A 189 -10.46 18.41 -13.24
C ILE A 189 -11.76 17.64 -13.55
N MET A 190 -12.83 17.89 -12.77
CA MET A 190 -14.09 17.14 -12.93
C MET A 190 -14.68 17.23 -14.33
N SER A 191 -14.62 18.41 -14.96
CA SER A 191 -15.13 18.62 -16.32
C SER A 191 -14.30 17.94 -17.42
N ARG A 192 -13.07 17.53 -17.11
CA ARG A 192 -12.08 16.99 -18.07
C ARG A 192 -11.66 15.56 -17.78
N LEU A 193 -12.28 14.87 -16.81
CA LEU A 193 -11.92 13.49 -16.45
C LEU A 193 -11.96 12.51 -17.62
N SER A 194 -12.81 12.75 -18.62
CA SER A 194 -12.90 11.92 -19.82
C SER A 194 -11.71 12.06 -20.80
N GLU A 195 -10.81 13.03 -20.57
CA GLU A 195 -9.59 13.20 -21.38
C GLU A 195 -8.50 12.18 -21.01
N PHE A 196 -8.60 11.52 -19.85
CA PHE A 196 -7.63 10.49 -19.47
C PHE A 196 -7.70 9.28 -20.40
N ASP A 197 -6.54 8.84 -20.89
CA ASP A 197 -6.38 7.57 -21.57
C ASP A 197 -5.81 6.53 -20.59
N LEU A 198 -6.66 5.56 -20.20
CA LEU A 198 -6.26 4.48 -19.29
C LEU A 198 -6.00 3.16 -20.02
N SER A 199 -6.02 3.13 -21.36
CA SER A 199 -5.89 1.90 -22.17
C SER A 199 -4.55 1.17 -21.95
N GLU A 200 -3.50 1.91 -21.60
CA GLU A 200 -2.15 1.41 -21.30
C GLU A 200 -1.79 1.47 -19.80
N LEU A 201 -2.81 1.56 -18.93
CA LEU A 201 -2.59 1.65 -17.48
C LEU A 201 -1.85 0.42 -16.96
N SER A 202 -0.68 0.63 -16.36
CA SER A 202 0.12 -0.44 -15.79
C SER A 202 -0.46 -0.99 -14.48
N LYS A 203 -0.57 -2.32 -14.40
CA LYS A 203 -0.94 -3.03 -13.17
C LYS A 203 -0.01 -2.69 -12.00
N HIS A 204 1.30 -2.53 -12.27
CA HIS A 204 2.27 -2.15 -11.24
C HIS A 204 1.90 -0.81 -10.59
N HIS A 205 1.63 0.22 -11.39
CA HIS A 205 1.24 1.53 -10.89
C HIS A 205 -0.10 1.49 -10.16
N PHE A 206 -1.08 0.74 -10.69
CA PHE A 206 -2.37 0.57 -10.03
C PHE A 206 -2.21 -0.03 -8.63
N VAL A 207 -1.49 -1.16 -8.52
CA VAL A 207 -1.25 -1.81 -7.22
C VAL A 207 -0.49 -0.89 -6.27
N ALA A 208 0.53 -0.18 -6.77
CA ALA A 208 1.31 0.74 -5.95
C ALA A 208 0.46 1.89 -5.37
N GLU A 209 -0.37 2.55 -6.20
CA GLU A 209 -1.21 3.66 -5.74
C GLU A 209 -2.38 3.18 -4.86
N MET A 210 -2.98 2.04 -5.21
CA MET A 210 -4.00 1.39 -4.40
C MET A 210 -3.49 1.05 -3.00
N MET A 211 -2.31 0.42 -2.89
CA MET A 211 -1.74 0.02 -1.59
C MET A 211 -1.25 1.20 -0.76
N LYS A 212 -0.94 2.36 -1.38
CA LYS A 212 -0.68 3.63 -0.68
C LYS A 212 -1.94 4.32 -0.18
N SER A 213 -3.13 3.89 -0.60
CA SER A 213 -4.39 4.38 -0.06
C SER A 213 -4.62 3.85 1.36
N LYS A 214 -5.43 4.56 2.18
CA LYS A 214 -5.79 4.08 3.53
C LYS A 214 -6.59 2.78 3.49
N VAL A 215 -7.42 2.64 2.44
CA VAL A 215 -8.34 1.51 2.27
C VAL A 215 -8.35 1.07 0.80
N PRO A 216 -7.52 0.10 0.41
CA PRO A 216 -7.42 -0.42 -0.94
C PRO A 216 -8.76 -0.84 -1.56
N GLY A 217 -9.65 -1.47 -0.78
CA GLY A 217 -10.96 -1.87 -1.27
C GLY A 217 -11.83 -0.70 -1.72
N LEU A 218 -11.88 0.38 -0.94
CA LEU A 218 -12.62 1.59 -1.33
C LEU A 218 -11.98 2.30 -2.52
N PHE A 219 -10.65 2.22 -2.66
CA PHE A 219 -9.95 2.71 -3.83
C PHE A 219 -10.41 1.98 -5.11
N ILE A 220 -10.53 0.65 -5.07
CA ILE A 220 -11.03 -0.16 -6.20
C ILE A 220 -12.46 0.24 -6.54
N ASN A 221 -13.34 0.38 -5.52
CA ASN A 221 -14.72 0.81 -5.77
C ASN A 221 -14.78 2.16 -6.48
N LYS A 222 -13.99 3.14 -6.01
CA LYS A 222 -13.95 4.48 -6.61
C LYS A 222 -13.38 4.46 -8.02
N PHE A 223 -12.34 3.67 -8.27
CA PHE A 223 -11.78 3.46 -9.60
C PHE A 223 -12.85 2.92 -10.55
N ASN A 224 -13.54 1.83 -10.18
CA ASN A 224 -14.59 1.24 -11.00
C ASN A 224 -15.73 2.23 -11.27
N GLU A 225 -16.22 2.92 -10.25
CA GLU A 225 -17.28 3.94 -10.39
C GLU A 225 -16.90 5.00 -11.42
N MET A 226 -15.67 5.54 -11.35
CA MET A 226 -15.20 6.57 -12.27
C MET A 226 -15.01 6.02 -13.68
N VAL A 227 -14.40 4.84 -13.83
CA VAL A 227 -14.20 4.20 -15.14
C VAL A 227 -15.52 3.92 -15.83
N GLU A 228 -16.51 3.37 -15.10
CA GLU A 228 -17.83 3.07 -15.64
C GLU A 228 -18.61 4.35 -16.02
N SER A 229 -18.65 5.33 -15.10
CA SER A 229 -19.40 6.58 -15.33
C SER A 229 -18.86 7.41 -16.50
N LEU A 230 -17.54 7.42 -16.68
CA LEU A 230 -16.84 8.15 -17.74
C LEU A 230 -16.63 7.31 -19.00
N LYS A 231 -17.00 6.02 -18.99
CA LYS A 231 -16.80 5.05 -20.08
C LYS A 231 -15.35 4.96 -20.55
N LEU A 232 -14.40 5.04 -19.63
CA LEU A 232 -12.97 4.97 -19.93
C LEU A 232 -12.57 3.55 -20.34
N SER A 233 -11.72 3.43 -21.35
CA SER A 233 -11.11 2.15 -21.74
C SER A 233 -9.99 1.79 -20.77
N ILE A 234 -10.00 0.55 -20.27
CA ILE A 234 -8.97 -0.01 -19.37
C ILE A 234 -8.46 -1.35 -19.88
N PRO A 235 -7.22 -1.76 -19.55
CA PRO A 235 -6.71 -3.09 -19.86
C PRO A 235 -7.62 -4.21 -19.32
N ALA A 236 -7.68 -5.31 -20.06
CA ALA A 236 -8.59 -6.43 -19.72
C ALA A 236 -8.36 -7.01 -18.30
N GLU A 237 -7.14 -6.94 -17.80
CA GLU A 237 -6.76 -7.46 -16.48
C GLU A 237 -7.45 -6.72 -15.33
N PHE A 238 -7.91 -5.47 -15.52
CA PHE A 238 -8.64 -4.73 -14.49
C PHE A 238 -10.13 -5.11 -14.41
N LYS A 239 -10.65 -5.80 -15.42
CA LYS A 239 -12.06 -6.26 -15.42
C LYS A 239 -12.37 -7.30 -14.35
N ILE A 240 -11.34 -7.85 -13.68
CA ILE A 240 -11.51 -8.74 -12.53
C ILE A 240 -12.27 -8.09 -11.38
N TRP A 241 -12.24 -6.75 -11.30
CA TRP A 241 -12.92 -5.99 -10.26
C TRP A 241 -14.39 -5.70 -10.55
N ASN A 242 -14.85 -5.98 -11.78
CA ASN A 242 -16.20 -5.67 -12.21
C ASN A 242 -17.24 -6.46 -11.38
N GLY A 243 -18.20 -5.75 -10.83
CA GLY A 243 -19.25 -6.32 -10.02
C GLY A 243 -18.84 -6.68 -8.58
N LEU A 244 -17.55 -6.57 -8.23
CA LEU A 244 -17.10 -6.73 -6.85
C LEU A 244 -17.28 -5.42 -6.06
N LYS A 245 -17.66 -5.54 -4.79
CA LYS A 245 -17.81 -4.43 -3.85
C LYS A 245 -16.97 -4.68 -2.60
N PHE A 246 -16.27 -3.67 -2.15
CA PHE A 246 -15.37 -3.74 -1.01
C PHE A 246 -15.81 -2.75 0.08
N THR A 247 -15.38 -3.02 1.30
CA THR A 247 -15.71 -2.20 2.48
C THR A 247 -14.46 -1.52 3.05
N SER A 248 -14.63 -0.74 4.10
CA SER A 248 -13.54 -0.12 4.86
C SER A 248 -12.59 -1.14 5.52
N GLU A 249 -13.01 -2.39 5.65
CA GLU A 249 -12.20 -3.46 6.25
C GLU A 249 -11.21 -4.10 5.26
N ASN A 250 -11.38 -3.87 3.95
CA ASN A 250 -10.51 -4.44 2.92
C ASN A 250 -9.22 -3.62 2.75
N LYS A 251 -8.26 -3.80 3.67
CA LYS A 251 -7.01 -3.02 3.79
C LYS A 251 -5.78 -3.71 3.22
N THR A 252 -5.82 -5.03 3.10
CA THR A 252 -4.70 -5.86 2.63
C THR A 252 -5.06 -6.65 1.38
N LYS A 253 -4.05 -7.22 0.71
CA LYS A 253 -4.28 -8.13 -0.43
C LYS A 253 -5.08 -9.37 -0.03
N ASP A 254 -4.87 -9.90 1.17
CA ASP A 254 -5.64 -11.03 1.69
C ASP A 254 -7.10 -10.64 1.97
N ASP A 255 -7.35 -9.45 2.51
CA ASP A 255 -8.72 -8.96 2.70
C ASP A 255 -9.47 -8.86 1.37
N LEU A 256 -8.80 -8.35 0.33
CA LEU A 256 -9.35 -8.27 -1.03
C LEU A 256 -9.59 -9.68 -1.61
N LEU A 257 -8.66 -10.60 -1.39
CA LEU A 257 -8.79 -11.99 -1.85
C LEU A 257 -10.02 -12.67 -1.21
N VAL A 258 -10.13 -12.59 0.11
CA VAL A 258 -11.25 -13.19 0.86
C VAL A 258 -12.58 -12.55 0.48
N SER A 259 -12.63 -11.22 0.44
CA SER A 259 -13.85 -10.49 0.07
C SER A 259 -14.32 -10.83 -1.36
N SER A 260 -13.38 -10.96 -2.30
CA SER A 260 -13.68 -11.38 -3.67
C SER A 260 -14.19 -12.82 -3.73
N PHE A 261 -13.56 -13.73 -2.97
CA PHE A 261 -13.97 -15.13 -2.87
C PHE A 261 -15.39 -15.29 -2.33
N LEU A 262 -15.73 -14.54 -1.26
CA LEU A 262 -17.07 -14.62 -0.64
C LEU A 262 -18.18 -14.05 -1.54
N GLN A 263 -17.84 -13.08 -2.41
CA GLN A 263 -18.80 -12.53 -3.36
C GLN A 263 -18.96 -13.44 -4.58
N LYS A 264 -17.83 -13.99 -5.08
CA LYS A 264 -17.78 -14.86 -6.25
C LYS A 264 -16.54 -15.75 -6.16
N GLU A 265 -16.74 -17.03 -5.86
CA GLU A 265 -15.66 -17.99 -5.60
C GLU A 265 -14.56 -18.00 -6.68
N GLU A 266 -14.96 -17.94 -7.95
CA GLU A 266 -14.04 -17.93 -9.10
C GLU A 266 -13.09 -16.74 -9.10
N SER A 267 -13.50 -15.62 -8.50
CA SER A 267 -12.71 -14.38 -8.44
C SER A 267 -11.43 -14.56 -7.62
N ALA A 268 -11.39 -15.49 -6.66
CA ALA A 268 -10.21 -15.71 -5.83
C ALA A 268 -8.96 -16.05 -6.64
N LYS A 269 -9.09 -16.89 -7.68
CA LYS A 269 -7.97 -17.23 -8.56
C LYS A 269 -7.46 -16.03 -9.34
N LEU A 270 -8.38 -15.23 -9.88
CA LEU A 270 -8.06 -14.05 -10.67
C LEU A 270 -7.40 -12.96 -9.81
N VAL A 271 -7.92 -12.71 -8.60
CA VAL A 271 -7.36 -11.76 -7.64
C VAL A 271 -6.00 -12.21 -7.14
N SER A 272 -5.83 -13.50 -6.83
CA SER A 272 -4.53 -14.05 -6.46
C SER A 272 -3.48 -13.86 -7.56
N ALA A 273 -3.84 -14.16 -8.82
CA ALA A 273 -2.96 -13.97 -9.97
C ALA A 273 -2.68 -12.49 -10.25
N PHE A 274 -3.67 -11.61 -10.07
CA PHE A 274 -3.48 -10.16 -10.22
C PHE A 274 -2.42 -9.62 -9.27
N PHE A 275 -2.43 -10.07 -8.00
CA PHE A 275 -1.45 -9.65 -7.00
C PHE A 275 -0.14 -10.44 -7.03
N LEU A 276 0.03 -11.36 -7.98
CA LEU A 276 1.17 -12.28 -8.03
C LEU A 276 1.36 -13.06 -6.72
N MET A 277 0.25 -13.41 -6.07
CA MET A 277 0.27 -14.26 -4.87
C MET A 277 0.56 -15.71 -5.27
N PRO A 278 1.18 -16.52 -4.38
CA PRO A 278 1.35 -17.93 -4.66
C PRO A 278 0.02 -18.63 -4.99
N GLU A 279 -0.03 -19.45 -6.03
CA GLU A 279 -1.25 -20.16 -6.45
C GLU A 279 -1.90 -20.94 -5.31
N LYS A 280 -1.06 -21.47 -4.42
CA LYS A 280 -1.49 -22.17 -3.20
C LYS A 280 -2.42 -21.31 -2.33
N ARG A 281 -2.26 -19.97 -2.33
CA ARG A 281 -3.00 -19.05 -1.44
C ARG A 281 -4.51 -19.14 -1.66
N ALA A 282 -4.97 -19.08 -2.90
CA ALA A 282 -6.39 -19.20 -3.24
C ALA A 282 -6.93 -20.61 -2.99
N LYS A 283 -6.10 -21.64 -3.23
CA LYS A 283 -6.46 -23.04 -2.94
C LYS A 283 -6.62 -23.29 -1.44
N ASP A 284 -5.72 -22.74 -0.63
CA ASP A 284 -5.79 -22.87 0.84
C ASP A 284 -7.00 -22.13 1.42
N LEU A 285 -7.32 -20.93 0.92
CA LEU A 285 -8.54 -20.22 1.30
C LEU A 285 -9.79 -21.04 1.01
N LYS A 286 -9.91 -21.57 -0.21
CA LYS A 286 -11.05 -22.43 -0.58
C LYS A 286 -11.12 -23.65 0.31
N SER A 287 -10.03 -24.37 0.47
CA SER A 287 -9.97 -25.58 1.30
C SER A 287 -10.32 -25.29 2.77
N PHE A 288 -9.88 -24.15 3.31
CA PHE A 288 -10.28 -23.71 4.65
C PHE A 288 -11.78 -23.44 4.72
N TYR A 289 -12.32 -22.69 3.77
CA TYR A 289 -13.74 -22.35 3.73
C TYR A 289 -14.63 -23.58 3.63
N ASP A 290 -14.30 -24.55 2.75
CA ASP A 290 -15.06 -25.77 2.60
C ASP A 290 -15.11 -26.56 3.92
N SER A 291 -13.95 -26.73 4.60
CA SER A 291 -13.90 -27.38 5.91
C SER A 291 -14.66 -26.60 6.98
N PHE A 292 -14.55 -25.25 6.98
CA PHE A 292 -15.29 -24.40 7.90
C PHE A 292 -16.82 -24.57 7.75
N MET A 293 -17.31 -24.62 6.51
CA MET A 293 -18.73 -24.80 6.23
C MET A 293 -19.25 -26.20 6.61
N ILE A 294 -18.39 -27.23 6.54
CA ILE A 294 -18.71 -28.57 7.01
C ILE A 294 -18.80 -28.58 8.54
N VAL A 295 -17.75 -28.12 9.23
CA VAL A 295 -17.67 -28.13 10.70
C VAL A 295 -18.76 -27.28 11.34
N LYS A 296 -19.08 -26.12 10.73
CA LYS A 296 -20.16 -25.22 11.18
C LYS A 296 -21.54 -25.88 11.21
N LYS A 297 -21.80 -26.83 10.31
CA LYS A 297 -23.10 -27.52 10.19
C LYS A 297 -23.21 -28.74 11.09
N VAL A 298 -22.13 -29.17 11.71
CA VAL A 298 -22.12 -30.36 12.58
C VAL A 298 -22.94 -30.09 13.83
N SER A 299 -23.82 -31.02 14.17
CA SER A 299 -24.63 -30.94 15.38
C SER A 299 -23.82 -31.32 16.63
N LYS A 300 -24.29 -30.88 17.80
CA LYS A 300 -23.69 -31.25 19.07
C LYS A 300 -23.72 -32.75 19.30
N GLU A 301 -24.80 -33.40 18.88
CA GLU A 301 -25.04 -34.85 19.00
C GLU A 301 -24.01 -35.64 18.17
N GLU A 302 -23.67 -35.18 16.97
CA GLU A 302 -22.62 -35.78 16.13
C GLU A 302 -21.24 -35.67 16.79
N LEU A 303 -20.91 -34.50 17.39
CA LEU A 303 -19.67 -34.32 18.11
C LEU A 303 -19.57 -35.21 19.36
N ILE A 304 -20.64 -35.34 20.13
CA ILE A 304 -20.72 -36.25 21.27
C ILE A 304 -20.51 -37.70 20.79
N THR A 305 -21.22 -38.10 19.77
CA THR A 305 -21.10 -39.47 19.21
C THR A 305 -19.67 -39.79 18.77
N LEU A 306 -19.03 -38.81 18.09
CA LEU A 306 -17.63 -38.94 17.66
C LEU A 306 -16.66 -39.00 18.86
N SER A 307 -16.90 -38.21 19.90
CA SER A 307 -16.08 -38.18 21.11
C SER A 307 -16.14 -39.46 21.94
N GLN A 308 -17.25 -40.20 21.86
CA GLN A 308 -17.47 -41.48 22.58
C GLN A 308 -16.82 -42.68 21.90
N LYS A 309 -16.52 -42.61 20.60
CA LYS A 309 -15.85 -43.68 19.87
C LYS A 309 -14.35 -43.72 20.22
N SER A 310 -13.78 -44.92 20.19
CA SER A 310 -12.32 -45.05 20.21
C SER A 310 -11.74 -44.59 18.86
N ILE A 311 -10.62 -43.90 18.87
CA ILE A 311 -9.91 -43.54 17.61
C ILE A 311 -9.47 -44.74 16.83
N ASN A 312 -9.24 -45.87 17.52
CA ASN A 312 -8.82 -47.16 16.92
C ASN A 312 -9.97 -47.80 16.11
N ASP A 313 -11.21 -47.49 16.46
CA ASP A 313 -12.42 -48.02 15.81
C ASP A 313 -12.88 -47.12 14.62
N LEU A 314 -12.24 -45.99 14.42
CA LEU A 314 -12.56 -45.12 13.31
C LEU A 314 -11.91 -45.61 12.01
N THR A 315 -12.74 -45.89 11.04
CA THR A 315 -12.31 -46.38 9.69
C THR A 315 -11.98 -45.20 8.76
N ASP A 316 -12.63 -44.05 8.96
CA ASP A 316 -12.49 -42.81 8.19
C ASP A 316 -12.26 -41.66 9.14
N PRO A 317 -11.28 -40.75 8.87
CA PRO A 317 -11.07 -39.56 9.64
C PRO A 317 -12.26 -38.60 9.61
N GLY A 318 -13.11 -38.62 8.57
CA GLY A 318 -14.33 -37.81 8.49
C GLY A 318 -14.15 -36.35 8.97
N LEU A 319 -14.92 -35.98 10.00
CA LEU A 319 -14.88 -34.66 10.62
C LEU A 319 -13.50 -34.28 11.20
N LEU A 320 -12.72 -35.26 11.70
CA LEU A 320 -11.36 -34.99 12.23
C LEU A 320 -10.42 -34.46 11.16
N LYS A 321 -10.60 -34.90 9.90
CA LYS A 321 -9.86 -34.39 8.75
C LYS A 321 -10.17 -32.90 8.51
N GLU A 322 -11.44 -32.53 8.62
CA GLU A 322 -11.85 -31.14 8.41
C GLU A 322 -11.32 -30.23 9.53
N LEU A 323 -11.37 -30.66 10.77
CA LEU A 323 -10.79 -29.95 11.92
C LEU A 323 -9.28 -29.75 11.77
N LYS A 324 -8.56 -30.79 11.33
CA LYS A 324 -7.13 -30.69 11.04
C LYS A 324 -6.83 -29.68 9.92
N ASN A 325 -7.61 -29.71 8.82
CA ASN A 325 -7.43 -28.77 7.72
C ASN A 325 -7.65 -27.31 8.15
N LEU A 326 -8.62 -27.07 9.04
CA LEU A 326 -8.83 -25.73 9.62
C LEU A 326 -7.61 -25.27 10.43
N GLU A 327 -7.01 -26.14 11.23
CA GLU A 327 -5.82 -25.80 12.00
C GLU A 327 -4.61 -25.51 11.10
N GLU A 328 -4.34 -26.37 10.13
CA GLU A 328 -3.22 -26.22 9.21
C GLU A 328 -3.28 -24.91 8.41
N LYS A 329 -4.46 -24.33 8.28
CA LYS A 329 -4.72 -23.08 7.53
C LYS A 329 -5.32 -21.98 8.40
N LYS A 330 -4.96 -21.97 9.69
CA LYS A 330 -5.54 -21.08 10.71
C LYS A 330 -5.35 -19.57 10.43
N GLU A 331 -4.46 -19.19 9.54
CA GLU A 331 -4.29 -17.80 9.12
C GLU A 331 -5.56 -17.21 8.47
N TRP A 332 -6.45 -18.06 7.97
CA TRP A 332 -7.74 -17.65 7.42
C TRP A 332 -8.85 -17.49 8.47
N GLN A 333 -8.66 -18.01 9.68
CA GLN A 333 -9.66 -17.99 10.74
C GLN A 333 -10.19 -16.59 11.05
N LYS A 334 -9.32 -15.59 11.05
CA LYS A 334 -9.68 -14.19 11.34
C LYS A 334 -10.77 -13.61 10.43
N TYR A 335 -11.01 -14.22 9.29
CA TYR A 335 -12.03 -13.80 8.32
C TYR A 335 -13.38 -14.53 8.51
N PHE A 336 -13.39 -15.59 9.32
CA PHE A 336 -14.56 -16.45 9.54
C PHE A 336 -14.85 -16.51 11.04
N THR A 337 -15.53 -15.47 11.55
CA THR A 337 -15.69 -15.22 12.99
C THR A 337 -16.89 -15.93 13.60
N GLU A 338 -17.71 -16.64 12.83
CA GLU A 338 -18.83 -17.40 13.37
C GLU A 338 -18.32 -18.51 14.29
N PRO A 339 -18.93 -18.66 15.51
CA PRO A 339 -18.44 -19.62 16.47
C PRO A 339 -18.63 -21.07 15.97
N LEU A 340 -17.59 -21.87 16.12
CA LEU A 340 -17.67 -23.32 16.00
C LEU A 340 -18.00 -23.93 17.35
N LEU A 341 -18.69 -25.08 17.36
CA LEU A 341 -18.99 -25.82 18.58
C LEU A 341 -17.74 -26.37 19.29
N VAL A 342 -16.63 -26.49 18.58
CA VAL A 342 -15.31 -26.80 19.14
C VAL A 342 -14.43 -25.58 19.00
N SER A 343 -13.97 -25.02 20.11
CA SER A 343 -13.12 -23.82 20.07
C SER A 343 -11.69 -24.15 19.67
N TRP A 344 -10.99 -23.19 19.08
CA TRP A 344 -9.58 -23.31 18.71
C TRP A 344 -8.69 -23.57 19.92
N SER A 345 -9.01 -22.96 21.08
CA SER A 345 -8.28 -23.16 22.33
C SER A 345 -8.39 -24.59 22.88
N ASP A 346 -9.47 -25.31 22.58
CA ASP A 346 -9.68 -26.66 23.08
C ASP A 346 -8.67 -27.64 22.49
N TRP A 347 -8.35 -27.53 21.20
CA TRP A 347 -7.34 -28.41 20.61
C TRP A 347 -5.90 -27.93 20.75
N GLU A 348 -5.64 -26.62 20.85
CA GLU A 348 -4.28 -26.10 21.16
C GLU A 348 -3.78 -26.56 22.53
N SER A 349 -4.68 -26.81 23.49
CA SER A 349 -4.37 -27.25 24.85
C SER A 349 -4.10 -28.75 24.98
N VAL A 350 -4.28 -29.53 23.91
CA VAL A 350 -4.17 -31.02 23.96
C VAL A 350 -2.77 -31.48 23.63
N ASN A 351 -2.15 -32.20 24.56
CA ASN A 351 -0.87 -32.87 24.36
C ASN A 351 -1.11 -34.37 24.01
N VAL A 352 -0.30 -34.89 23.09
CA VAL A 352 -0.30 -36.29 22.68
C VAL A 352 1.06 -36.86 22.99
N ASP A 353 1.14 -37.90 23.86
CA ASP A 353 2.39 -38.55 24.18
C ASP A 353 2.79 -39.63 23.16
N SER A 354 4.02 -40.09 23.26
CA SER A 354 4.59 -41.07 22.31
C SER A 354 3.89 -42.43 22.39
N PHE A 355 3.47 -42.87 23.56
CA PHE A 355 2.78 -44.13 23.76
C PHE A 355 1.40 -44.13 23.11
N GLU A 356 0.64 -43.06 23.31
CA GLU A 356 -0.67 -42.87 22.64
C GLU A 356 -0.52 -42.81 21.11
N LEU A 357 0.53 -42.16 20.61
CA LEU A 357 0.79 -42.07 19.19
C LEU A 357 1.13 -43.46 18.60
N GLU A 358 1.95 -44.25 19.29
CA GLU A 358 2.34 -45.60 18.87
C GLU A 358 1.17 -46.56 18.89
N SER A 359 0.29 -46.49 19.91
CA SER A 359 -0.89 -47.35 20.03
C SER A 359 -2.03 -47.01 19.05
N THR A 360 -1.95 -45.85 18.39
CA THR A 360 -2.95 -45.41 17.40
C THR A 360 -2.62 -45.93 15.99
N PRO A 361 -3.60 -46.40 15.23
CA PRO A 361 -3.39 -46.83 13.84
C PRO A 361 -2.72 -45.71 13.01
N VAL A 362 -1.71 -46.05 12.20
CA VAL A 362 -0.88 -45.09 11.45
C VAL A 362 -1.70 -44.05 10.69
N LYS A 363 -2.77 -44.48 10.02
CA LYS A 363 -3.70 -43.60 9.28
C LYS A 363 -4.45 -42.58 10.14
N MET A 364 -4.58 -42.83 11.46
CA MET A 364 -5.33 -41.98 12.39
C MET A 364 -4.43 -41.12 13.28
N ARG A 365 -3.10 -41.38 13.32
CA ARG A 365 -2.16 -40.67 14.19
C ARG A 365 -2.21 -39.14 14.05
N SER A 366 -2.34 -38.65 12.83
CA SER A 366 -2.40 -37.23 12.54
C SER A 366 -3.70 -36.54 13.02
N TYR A 367 -4.71 -37.32 13.42
CA TYR A 367 -6.02 -36.85 13.89
C TYR A 367 -6.21 -37.04 15.40
N LEU A 368 -5.28 -37.72 16.07
CA LEU A 368 -5.40 -38.08 17.49
C LEU A 368 -5.62 -36.87 18.38
N ARG A 369 -4.91 -35.78 18.13
CA ARG A 369 -5.03 -34.52 18.89
C ARG A 369 -6.46 -33.93 18.82
N PHE A 370 -7.04 -33.91 17.65
CA PHE A 370 -8.40 -33.41 17.44
C PHE A 370 -9.45 -34.30 18.09
N HIS A 371 -9.27 -35.61 18.03
CA HIS A 371 -10.13 -36.57 18.71
C HIS A 371 -10.08 -36.42 20.24
N LYS A 372 -8.88 -36.25 20.82
CA LYS A 372 -8.71 -35.96 22.25
C LYS A 372 -9.36 -34.62 22.65
N ALA A 373 -9.25 -33.60 21.83
CA ALA A 373 -9.92 -32.34 22.09
C ALA A 373 -11.43 -32.51 22.14
N LEU A 374 -12.04 -33.24 21.20
CA LEU A 374 -13.45 -33.59 21.24
C LEU A 374 -13.82 -34.35 22.50
N GLN A 375 -13.02 -35.35 22.89
CA GLN A 375 -13.26 -36.09 24.12
C GLN A 375 -13.23 -35.21 25.37
N LYS A 376 -12.29 -34.24 25.43
CA LYS A 376 -12.21 -33.27 26.52
C LYS A 376 -13.41 -32.34 26.58
N SER A 377 -13.90 -31.89 25.42
CA SER A 377 -15.00 -30.92 25.34
C SER A 377 -16.40 -31.54 25.49
N PHE A 378 -16.58 -32.81 25.12
CA PHE A 378 -17.90 -33.45 25.00
C PHE A 378 -18.04 -34.77 25.77
N LYS A 379 -16.97 -35.33 26.38
CA LYS A 379 -17.11 -36.39 27.39
C LYS A 379 -17.44 -35.76 28.72
N ALA A 380 -18.67 -35.84 29.11
CA ALA A 380 -19.10 -35.60 30.47
C ALA A 380 -18.75 -36.81 31.37
#